data_42cbcb67c46f69de7541d7d3496c9ff9
#
_entry.id   42cbcb67c46f69de7541d7d3496c9ff9
#
_cell.length_a   1.000
_cell.length_b   1.000
_cell.length_c   1.000
_cell.angle_alpha   90.00
_cell.angle_beta   90.00
_cell.angle_gamma   90.00
#
_symmetry.space_group_name_H-M   'P 1'
#
loop_
_entity.id
_entity.type
_entity.pdbx_description
1 polymer ?
#
loop_
_entity_poly.entity_id
_entity_poly.type
_entity_poly.pdbx_seq_one_letter_code
_entity_poly.pdbx_strand_id
1 'polypeptide(L)'
;LSMEKRETFSSRLGFVLISAGCAIGLGNVWRFPYITGKYGGAAFVLLYLLFLVILGLPVMVMELAVGRGSQRSIALSFQRLEPEGSKWHWYSYVGFAGNYLLMMFYTVIAGWLLYYFVEMLRGSFSGLDAEGVAGVFGSLLSQPVTMTVYMSCSSAMAITEILI
;
A
#
# COMPACT_ATOMS: atom_id res chain seq x y z
N LEU A 1 13.57 19.39 -26.78
CA LEU A 1 13.06 18.32 -25.92
C LEU A 1 11.57 18.14 -26.25
N SER A 2 11.24 17.09 -27.04
CA SER A 2 9.88 16.73 -27.37
C SER A 2 9.14 16.48 -26.04
N MET A 3 8.06 17.21 -25.82
CA MET A 3 7.15 16.92 -24.73
C MET A 3 6.51 15.56 -25.03
N GLU A 4 6.97 14.53 -24.38
CA GLU A 4 6.41 13.20 -24.45
C GLU A 4 4.94 13.31 -24.06
N LYS A 5 4.06 12.89 -24.96
CA LYS A 5 2.61 13.03 -24.81
C LYS A 5 2.19 12.16 -23.64
N ARG A 6 1.81 12.78 -22.52
CA ARG A 6 1.41 12.08 -21.31
C ARG A 6 0.21 11.17 -21.62
N GLU A 7 0.30 9.92 -21.24
CA GLU A 7 -0.80 8.98 -21.34
C GLU A 7 -1.98 9.45 -20.51
N THR A 8 -3.15 9.45 -21.10
CA THR A 8 -4.41 9.85 -20.46
C THR A 8 -5.41 8.72 -20.59
N PHE A 9 -6.21 8.49 -19.55
CA PHE A 9 -7.26 7.49 -19.61
C PHE A 9 -8.32 7.88 -20.65
N SER A 10 -8.62 6.97 -21.58
CA SER A 10 -9.58 7.17 -22.65
C SER A 10 -11.04 7.12 -22.15
N SER A 11 -11.30 6.51 -21.00
CA SER A 11 -12.65 6.39 -20.44
C SER A 11 -12.71 6.75 -18.95
N ARG A 12 -13.82 7.36 -18.52
CA ARG A 12 -14.08 7.66 -17.11
C ARG A 12 -14.20 6.39 -16.27
N LEU A 13 -14.81 5.36 -16.83
CA LEU A 13 -14.96 4.07 -16.16
C LEU A 13 -13.58 3.40 -15.92
N GLY A 14 -12.70 3.43 -16.93
CA GLY A 14 -11.34 2.92 -16.80
C GLY A 14 -10.55 3.63 -15.68
N PHE A 15 -10.65 4.96 -15.61
CA PHE A 15 -10.05 5.73 -14.52
C PHE A 15 -10.59 5.32 -13.14
N VAL A 16 -11.92 5.18 -12.99
CA VAL A 16 -12.54 4.79 -11.72
C VAL A 16 -12.13 3.37 -11.30
N LEU A 17 -12.12 2.42 -12.23
CA LEU A 17 -11.74 1.03 -11.95
C LEU A 17 -10.26 0.91 -11.53
N ILE A 18 -9.37 1.60 -12.22
CA ILE A 18 -7.94 1.61 -11.86
C ILE A 18 -7.73 2.30 -10.52
N SER A 19 -8.39 3.44 -10.29
CA SER A 19 -8.31 4.13 -9.00
C SER A 19 -8.85 3.27 -7.85
N ALA A 20 -9.95 2.55 -8.06
CA ALA A 20 -10.50 1.62 -7.09
C ALA A 20 -9.53 0.45 -6.82
N GLY A 21 -8.92 -0.11 -7.88
CA GLY A 21 -7.91 -1.16 -7.74
C GLY A 21 -6.68 -0.70 -6.94
N CYS A 22 -6.18 0.50 -7.21
CA CYS A 22 -5.08 1.12 -6.45
C CYS A 22 -5.45 1.41 -4.98
N ALA A 23 -6.73 1.66 -4.69
CA ALA A 23 -7.21 1.92 -3.32
C ALA A 23 -7.32 0.64 -2.48
N ILE A 24 -7.43 -0.53 -3.10
CA ILE A 24 -7.50 -1.83 -2.40
C ILE A 24 -6.07 -2.26 -2.05
N GLY A 25 -5.63 -1.88 -0.86
CA GLY A 25 -4.33 -2.28 -0.32
C GLY A 25 -4.42 -3.43 0.67
N LEU A 26 -3.28 -3.98 1.04
CA LEU A 26 -3.16 -5.04 2.06
C LEU A 26 -3.84 -4.65 3.39
N GLY A 27 -3.80 -3.38 3.76
CA GLY A 27 -4.46 -2.88 4.96
C GLY A 27 -5.96 -3.13 4.95
N ASN A 28 -6.62 -2.98 3.80
CA ASN A 28 -8.06 -3.16 3.67
C ASN A 28 -8.47 -4.63 3.78
N VAL A 29 -7.65 -5.53 3.25
CA VAL A 29 -7.95 -6.96 3.20
C VAL A 29 -7.61 -7.65 4.51
N TRP A 30 -6.52 -7.25 5.16
CA TRP A 30 -6.00 -7.92 6.34
C TRP A 30 -6.24 -7.14 7.65
N ARG A 31 -5.71 -5.92 7.74
CA ARG A 31 -5.68 -5.18 9.01
C ARG A 31 -7.02 -4.60 9.40
N PHE A 32 -7.75 -4.04 8.46
CA PHE A 32 -9.03 -3.40 8.72
C PHE A 32 -10.09 -4.37 9.27
N PRO A 33 -10.33 -5.56 8.66
CA PRO A 33 -11.27 -6.54 9.21
C PRO A 33 -10.86 -7.03 10.61
N TYR A 34 -9.57 -7.27 10.83
CA TYR A 34 -9.06 -7.70 12.13
C TYR A 34 -9.33 -6.66 13.23
N ILE A 35 -9.00 -5.40 12.96
CA ILE A 35 -9.22 -4.30 13.91
C ILE A 35 -10.70 -4.08 14.14
N THR A 36 -11.52 -4.14 13.11
CA THR A 36 -12.98 -4.02 13.19
C THR A 36 -13.55 -5.08 14.14
N GLY A 37 -13.14 -6.34 13.98
CA GLY A 37 -13.58 -7.42 14.86
C GLY A 37 -13.13 -7.25 16.31
N LYS A 38 -11.91 -6.71 16.52
CA LYS A 38 -11.33 -6.55 17.87
C LYS A 38 -11.86 -5.35 18.65
N TYR A 39 -12.21 -4.25 17.98
CA TYR A 39 -12.50 -2.95 18.62
C TYR A 39 -13.93 -2.45 18.39
N GLY A 40 -14.91 -3.32 18.49
CA GLY A 40 -16.32 -2.95 18.57
C GLY A 40 -17.09 -2.92 17.24
N GLY A 41 -16.58 -3.57 16.20
CA GLY A 41 -17.33 -3.82 14.98
C GLY A 41 -17.89 -2.56 14.33
N ALA A 42 -19.22 -2.42 14.32
CA ALA A 42 -19.92 -1.32 13.68
C ALA A 42 -19.54 0.06 14.24
N ALA A 43 -19.30 0.18 15.56
CA ALA A 43 -18.92 1.45 16.18
C ALA A 43 -17.56 1.93 15.66
N PHE A 44 -16.60 1.01 15.51
CA PHE A 44 -15.30 1.31 14.90
C PHE A 44 -15.45 1.78 13.45
N VAL A 45 -16.30 1.11 12.65
CA VAL A 45 -16.54 1.49 11.25
C VAL A 45 -17.16 2.88 11.15
N LEU A 46 -18.12 3.23 12.01
CA LEU A 46 -18.71 4.57 12.02
C LEU A 46 -17.69 5.65 12.34
N LEU A 47 -16.86 5.45 13.36
CA LEU A 47 -15.77 6.38 13.68
C LEU A 47 -14.76 6.49 12.55
N TYR A 48 -14.40 5.38 11.93
CA TYR A 48 -13.52 5.37 10.77
C TYR A 48 -14.09 6.20 9.61
N LEU A 49 -15.36 6.03 9.28
CA LEU A 49 -16.04 6.81 8.23
C LEU A 49 -16.10 8.31 8.57
N LEU A 50 -16.34 8.64 9.83
CA LEU A 50 -16.32 10.03 10.30
C LEU A 50 -14.93 10.67 10.07
N PHE A 51 -13.87 10.00 10.49
CA PHE A 51 -12.50 10.48 10.28
C PHE A 51 -12.09 10.49 8.81
N LEU A 52 -12.57 9.53 8.02
CA LEU A 52 -12.34 9.52 6.57
C LEU A 52 -12.91 10.77 5.91
N VAL A 53 -14.10 11.22 6.32
CA VAL A 53 -14.70 12.44 5.78
C VAL A 53 -13.98 13.68 6.30
N ILE A 54 -13.69 13.77 7.60
CA ILE A 54 -13.11 14.97 8.22
C ILE A 54 -11.64 15.17 7.82
N LEU A 55 -10.86 14.10 7.77
CA LEU A 55 -9.41 14.15 7.51
C LEU A 55 -9.05 13.63 6.11
N GLY A 56 -9.65 12.51 5.70
CA GLY A 56 -9.29 11.86 4.44
C GLY A 56 -9.68 12.67 3.21
N LEU A 57 -10.86 13.26 3.18
CA LEU A 57 -11.29 14.10 2.04
C LEU A 57 -10.41 15.35 1.85
N PRO A 58 -10.12 16.16 2.87
CA PRO A 58 -9.23 17.31 2.69
C PRO A 58 -7.83 16.90 2.22
N VAL A 59 -7.24 15.83 2.79
CA VAL A 59 -5.92 15.34 2.37
C VAL A 59 -5.95 14.91 0.90
N MET A 60 -6.97 14.13 0.50
CA MET A 60 -7.12 13.70 -0.89
C MET A 60 -7.26 14.88 -1.86
N VAL A 61 -8.04 15.91 -1.49
CA VAL A 61 -8.20 17.12 -2.31
C VAL A 61 -6.85 17.85 -2.46
N MET A 62 -6.08 17.96 -1.38
CA MET A 62 -4.75 18.58 -1.41
C MET A 62 -3.78 17.80 -2.31
N GLU A 63 -3.74 16.48 -2.21
CA GLU A 63 -2.89 15.63 -3.06
C GLU A 63 -3.25 15.76 -4.54
N LEU A 64 -4.56 15.72 -4.85
CA LEU A 64 -5.03 15.91 -6.22
C LEU A 64 -4.75 17.31 -6.76
N ALA A 65 -4.83 18.35 -5.92
CA ALA A 65 -4.49 19.72 -6.30
C ALA A 65 -3.01 19.85 -6.66
N VAL A 66 -2.10 19.29 -5.84
CA VAL A 66 -0.66 19.26 -6.10
C VAL A 66 -0.36 18.48 -7.38
N GLY A 67 -0.97 17.31 -7.57
CA GLY A 67 -0.79 16.49 -8.77
C GLY A 67 -1.25 17.19 -10.05
N ARG A 68 -2.41 17.87 -10.00
CA ARG A 68 -2.94 18.65 -11.15
C ARG A 68 -2.13 19.90 -11.41
N GLY A 69 -1.72 20.62 -10.38
CA GLY A 69 -0.95 21.86 -10.51
C GLY A 69 0.45 21.63 -11.05
N SER A 70 1.13 20.61 -10.57
CA SER A 70 2.50 20.29 -10.99
C SER A 70 2.58 19.55 -12.31
N GLN A 71 1.67 18.62 -12.56
CA GLN A 71 1.69 17.65 -13.66
C GLN A 71 3.05 16.91 -13.77
N ARG A 72 3.69 16.67 -12.64
CA ARG A 72 4.98 15.99 -12.50
C ARG A 72 4.90 14.88 -11.46
N SER A 73 5.94 14.06 -11.39
CA SER A 73 6.09 13.10 -10.29
C SER A 73 6.18 13.83 -8.95
N ILE A 74 5.88 13.13 -7.86
CA ILE A 74 5.93 13.72 -6.51
C ILE A 74 7.31 14.34 -6.19
N ALA A 75 8.38 13.76 -6.72
CA ALA A 75 9.74 14.26 -6.55
C ALA A 75 9.97 15.65 -7.16
N LEU A 76 9.29 15.97 -8.25
CA LEU A 76 9.45 17.24 -8.98
C LEU A 76 8.27 18.20 -8.77
N SER A 77 7.18 17.74 -8.15
CA SER A 77 5.97 18.54 -7.95
C SER A 77 6.24 19.78 -7.10
N PHE A 78 6.92 19.60 -5.99
CA PHE A 78 7.22 20.69 -5.07
C PHE A 78 8.21 21.70 -5.65
N GLN A 79 9.23 21.22 -6.39
CA GLN A 79 10.16 22.12 -7.10
C GLN A 79 9.46 23.03 -8.12
N ARG A 80 8.39 22.52 -8.77
CA ARG A 80 7.64 23.27 -9.78
C ARG A 80 6.67 24.27 -9.17
N LEU A 81 6.09 23.94 -8.00
CA LEU A 81 5.03 24.73 -7.38
C LEU A 81 5.56 25.69 -6.31
N GLU A 82 6.81 25.52 -5.88
CA GLU A 82 7.37 26.36 -4.83
C GLU A 82 7.58 27.80 -5.29
N PRO A 83 7.27 28.79 -4.44
CA PRO A 83 7.64 30.19 -4.67
C PRO A 83 9.16 30.37 -4.61
N GLU A 84 9.65 31.42 -5.31
CA GLU A 84 11.06 31.79 -5.27
C GLU A 84 11.55 32.04 -3.84
N GLY A 85 12.69 31.41 -3.49
CA GLY A 85 13.29 31.51 -2.16
C GLY A 85 12.73 30.56 -1.10
N SER A 86 11.72 29.72 -1.44
CA SER A 86 11.22 28.69 -0.54
C SER A 86 12.07 27.42 -0.60
N LYS A 87 11.86 26.52 0.36
CA LYS A 87 12.60 25.25 0.46
C LYS A 87 11.67 24.03 0.42
N TRP A 88 10.51 24.15 -0.18
CA TRP A 88 9.52 23.07 -0.24
C TRP A 88 9.99 21.86 -1.05
N HIS A 89 10.96 22.01 -1.95
CA HIS A 89 11.59 20.91 -2.67
C HIS A 89 12.20 19.84 -1.73
N TRP A 90 12.63 20.22 -0.51
CA TRP A 90 13.12 19.27 0.49
C TRP A 90 12.07 18.24 0.93
N TYR A 91 10.78 18.61 0.84
CA TYR A 91 9.70 17.69 1.15
C TYR A 91 9.68 16.47 0.22
N SER A 92 10.18 16.60 -1.00
CA SER A 92 10.33 15.49 -1.94
C SER A 92 11.22 14.38 -1.40
N TYR A 93 12.30 14.75 -0.69
CA TYR A 93 13.20 13.76 -0.06
C TYR A 93 12.52 13.02 1.10
N VAL A 94 11.72 13.72 1.89
CA VAL A 94 10.93 13.11 2.98
C VAL A 94 9.88 12.15 2.40
N GLY A 95 9.20 12.55 1.34
CA GLY A 95 8.23 11.69 0.63
C GLY A 95 8.90 10.45 0.04
N PHE A 96 10.08 10.60 -0.55
CA PHE A 96 10.85 9.48 -1.10
C PHE A 96 11.28 8.49 0.00
N ALA A 97 11.83 9.00 1.11
CA ALA A 97 12.21 8.17 2.26
C ALA A 97 10.99 7.45 2.86
N GLY A 98 9.85 8.14 2.99
CA GLY A 98 8.60 7.55 3.45
C GLY A 98 8.10 6.42 2.56
N ASN A 99 8.11 6.61 1.24
CA ASN A 99 7.75 5.56 0.29
C ASN A 99 8.70 4.36 0.37
N TYR A 100 10.00 4.61 0.54
CA TYR A 100 10.98 3.52 0.67
C TYR A 100 10.72 2.68 1.94
N LEU A 101 10.50 3.33 3.08
CA LEU A 101 10.13 2.65 4.33
C LEU A 101 8.82 1.87 4.21
N LEU A 102 7.83 2.46 3.53
CA LEU A 102 6.56 1.80 3.27
C LEU A 102 6.75 0.54 2.42
N MET A 103 7.55 0.61 1.35
CA MET A 103 7.85 -0.55 0.51
C MET A 103 8.55 -1.68 1.29
N MET A 104 9.48 -1.34 2.19
CA MET A 104 10.11 -2.34 3.06
C MET A 104 9.07 -3.09 3.90
N PHE A 105 8.14 -2.35 4.50
CA PHE A 105 7.05 -2.94 5.30
C PHE A 105 6.11 -3.81 4.45
N TYR A 106 5.70 -3.33 3.28
CA TYR A 106 4.81 -4.09 2.39
C TYR A 106 5.45 -5.39 1.87
N THR A 107 6.74 -5.35 1.60
CA THR A 107 7.51 -6.54 1.17
C THR A 107 7.47 -7.64 2.21
N VAL A 108 7.63 -7.30 3.49
CA VAL A 108 7.55 -8.27 4.60
C VAL A 108 6.17 -8.92 4.66
N ILE A 109 5.10 -8.11 4.61
CA ILE A 109 3.73 -8.62 4.68
C ILE A 109 3.38 -9.46 3.45
N ALA A 110 3.80 -9.05 2.27
CA ALA A 110 3.61 -9.83 1.05
C ALA A 110 4.29 -11.20 1.15
N GLY A 111 5.50 -11.26 1.73
CA GLY A 111 6.18 -12.52 2.04
C GLY A 111 5.38 -13.42 2.98
N TRP A 112 4.79 -12.87 4.04
CA TRP A 112 3.91 -13.62 4.95
C TRP A 112 2.68 -14.17 4.23
N LEU A 113 2.02 -13.36 3.43
CA LEU A 113 0.84 -13.79 2.68
C LEU A 113 1.18 -14.92 1.70
N LEU A 114 2.31 -14.82 1.01
CA LEU A 114 2.78 -15.88 0.11
C LEU A 114 3.09 -17.16 0.87
N TYR A 115 3.72 -17.08 2.04
CA TYR A 115 3.96 -18.23 2.92
C TYR A 115 2.65 -18.89 3.34
N TYR A 116 1.69 -18.11 3.85
CA TYR A 116 0.38 -18.65 4.25
C TYR A 116 -0.38 -19.26 3.08
N PHE A 117 -0.29 -18.67 1.90
CA PHE A 117 -0.89 -19.23 0.69
C PHE A 117 -0.31 -20.62 0.37
N VAL A 118 1.01 -20.78 0.43
CA VAL A 118 1.68 -22.05 0.20
C VAL A 118 1.31 -23.08 1.27
N GLU A 119 1.30 -22.70 2.54
CA GLU A 119 0.90 -23.59 3.65
C GLU A 119 -0.57 -24.00 3.56
N MET A 120 -1.45 -23.10 3.08
CA MET A 120 -2.86 -23.44 2.81
C MET A 120 -2.98 -24.47 1.69
N LEU A 121 -2.22 -24.32 0.60
CA LEU A 121 -2.19 -25.32 -0.49
C LEU A 121 -1.65 -26.67 -0.04
N ARG A 122 -0.73 -26.70 0.92
CA ARG A 122 -0.20 -27.94 1.52
C ARG A 122 -1.17 -28.59 2.50
N GLY A 123 -2.26 -27.89 2.87
CA GLY A 123 -3.22 -28.40 3.86
C GLY A 123 -2.74 -28.33 5.30
N SER A 124 -1.68 -27.56 5.58
CA SER A 124 -1.05 -27.46 6.92
C SER A 124 -1.99 -26.89 7.98
N PHE A 125 -3.07 -26.23 7.60
CA PHE A 125 -4.06 -25.67 8.53
C PHE A 125 -5.23 -26.62 8.81
N SER A 126 -5.28 -27.80 8.15
CA SER A 126 -6.37 -28.76 8.33
C SER A 126 -6.33 -29.35 9.75
N GLY A 127 -7.40 -29.11 10.51
CA GLY A 127 -7.54 -29.62 11.88
C GLY A 127 -6.86 -28.79 12.95
N LEU A 128 -6.26 -27.63 12.61
CA LEU A 128 -5.74 -26.69 13.60
C LEU A 128 -6.87 -25.77 14.12
N ASP A 129 -6.80 -25.50 15.42
CA ASP A 129 -7.58 -24.44 16.07
C ASP A 129 -6.93 -23.07 15.89
N ALA A 130 -7.55 -22.03 16.44
CA ALA A 130 -7.03 -20.65 16.35
C ALA A 130 -5.63 -20.51 16.98
N GLU A 131 -5.33 -21.26 18.02
CA GLU A 131 -4.05 -21.24 18.71
C GLU A 131 -2.96 -21.94 17.88
N GLY A 132 -3.30 -23.05 17.24
CA GLY A 132 -2.43 -23.74 16.29
C GLY A 132 -2.04 -22.88 15.09
N VAL A 133 -3.02 -22.17 14.50
CA VAL A 133 -2.77 -21.23 13.40
C VAL A 133 -1.85 -20.07 13.85
N ALA A 134 -2.03 -19.55 15.06
CA ALA A 134 -1.13 -18.54 15.63
C ALA A 134 0.28 -19.09 15.86
N GLY A 135 0.40 -20.37 16.22
CA GLY A 135 1.67 -21.07 16.36
C GLY A 135 2.46 -21.18 15.05
N VAL A 136 1.77 -21.38 13.92
CA VAL A 136 2.40 -21.36 12.57
C VAL A 136 3.05 -20.01 12.28
N PHE A 137 2.40 -18.90 12.66
CA PHE A 137 2.99 -17.57 12.51
C PHE A 137 4.21 -17.38 13.40
N GLY A 138 4.15 -17.82 14.66
CA GLY A 138 5.28 -17.78 15.58
C GLY A 138 6.50 -18.57 15.06
N SER A 139 6.24 -19.74 14.45
CA SER A 139 7.32 -20.56 13.86
C SER A 139 7.94 -19.88 12.64
N LEU A 140 7.15 -19.21 11.80
CA LEU A 140 7.66 -18.44 10.66
C LEU A 140 8.59 -17.31 11.10
N LEU A 141 8.20 -16.56 12.14
CA LEU A 141 9.02 -15.47 12.68
C LEU A 141 10.36 -15.96 13.25
N SER A 142 10.42 -17.24 13.68
CA SER A 142 11.64 -17.87 14.17
C SER A 142 12.57 -18.39 13.08
N GLN A 143 12.14 -18.34 11.81
CA GLN A 143 12.86 -18.88 10.66
C GLN A 143 13.27 -17.75 9.69
N PRO A 144 14.36 -17.00 9.97
CA PRO A 144 14.73 -15.84 9.16
C PRO A 144 15.06 -16.20 7.70
N VAL A 145 15.60 -17.38 7.44
CA VAL A 145 15.90 -17.83 6.06
C VAL A 145 14.61 -18.04 5.27
N THR A 146 13.64 -18.76 5.84
CA THR A 146 12.33 -18.97 5.21
C THR A 146 11.64 -17.65 4.92
N MET A 147 11.59 -16.73 5.89
CA MET A 147 11.06 -15.39 5.70
C MET A 147 11.73 -14.67 4.54
N THR A 148 13.06 -14.64 4.50
CA THR A 148 13.82 -13.95 3.45
C THR A 148 13.53 -14.52 2.07
N VAL A 149 13.40 -15.84 1.94
CA VAL A 149 13.05 -16.49 0.66
C VAL A 149 11.68 -16.04 0.18
N TYR A 150 10.65 -16.10 1.03
CA TYR A 150 9.29 -15.67 0.65
C TYR A 150 9.19 -14.18 0.36
N MET A 151 9.90 -13.33 1.10
CA MET A 151 10.00 -11.89 0.82
C MET A 151 10.68 -11.63 -0.53
N SER A 152 11.74 -12.35 -0.85
CA SER A 152 12.45 -12.21 -2.12
C SER A 152 11.60 -12.69 -3.30
N CYS A 153 10.88 -13.81 -3.14
CA CYS A 153 9.93 -14.30 -4.14
C CYS A 153 8.81 -13.29 -4.41
N SER A 154 8.19 -12.75 -3.37
CA SER A 154 7.12 -11.75 -3.53
C SER A 154 7.61 -10.47 -4.21
N SER A 155 8.83 -10.02 -3.87
CA SER A 155 9.46 -8.86 -4.52
C SER A 155 9.77 -9.12 -5.99
N ALA A 156 10.28 -10.31 -6.33
CA ALA A 156 10.54 -10.70 -7.72
C ALA A 156 9.26 -10.73 -8.55
N MET A 157 8.15 -11.25 -8.00
CA MET A 157 6.86 -11.23 -8.67
C MET A 157 6.37 -9.81 -8.94
N ALA A 158 6.47 -8.90 -7.96
CA ALA A 158 6.08 -7.51 -8.13
C ALA A 158 6.95 -6.77 -9.18
N ILE A 159 8.24 -7.05 -9.25
CA ILE A 159 9.13 -6.47 -10.26
C ILE A 159 8.76 -6.99 -11.67
N THR A 160 8.40 -8.26 -11.78
CA THR A 160 8.00 -8.85 -13.06
C THR A 160 6.73 -8.18 -13.62
N GLU A 161 5.75 -7.86 -12.76
CA GLU A 161 4.53 -7.14 -13.16
C GLU A 161 4.80 -5.71 -13.66
N ILE A 162 5.86 -5.06 -13.18
CA ILE A 162 6.25 -3.70 -13.62
C ILE A 162 6.96 -3.73 -14.97
N LEU A 163 7.61 -4.85 -15.33
CA LEU A 163 8.41 -4.98 -16.54
C LEU A 163 7.62 -5.49 -17.76
N ILE A 164 6.38 -5.96 -17.57
CA ILE A 164 5.46 -6.41 -18.63
C ILE A 164 4.46 -5.30 -18.95
#